data_466465714f571aa9e453ce8ac93e599d
#
_entry.id   466465714f571aa9e453ce8ac93e599d
#
_cell.length_a   1.000
_cell.length_b   1.000
_cell.length_c   1.000
_cell.angle_alpha   90.00
_cell.angle_beta   90.00
_cell.angle_gamma   90.00
#
_symmetry.space_group_name_H-M   'P 1'
#
loop_
_entity.id
_entity.type
_entity.pdbx_description
1 polymer ?
#
loop_
_entity_poly.entity_id
_entity_poly.type
_entity_poly.pdbx_seq_one_letter_code
_entity_poly.pdbx_strand_id
1 'polypeptide(L)'
;RLEQYASCAYAHFLQYGLMLRERDGYSFEDVDMGNIFHGVLEIFGEKLKEHGWTWFDFPREEGEKLVEEAVEAYAVTYGEAVLFDNARNQYVITRIKRILKRTVSTLQYQLKKGAFRPEQFEVSFSVLEDLESVNIALTGEEKLRLRGRIDRVDVCEEEDKVYVKVIDYKSGNRDFSLAALYYGLQLQLVVYMNAAVEMEENKYPDRKVVPAAMLYYRVHDPIVEGEETENEEQIQEKILAGLRMTGVVNADENIVASLDGAFGTKSDVIPVERKKDGSFSARSSILQENDFRVISDYVNLKIREIGTGILNGNIELNPYIQGSGQSAKDACTYCPYSRVCGFDRKIPGFRKRELEAIPEEEALHKMEEALNSSREGGRS
;
A
#
# COMPACT_ATOMS: atom_id res chain seq x y z
N ARG A 1 1.21 12.50 -3.28
CA ARG A 1 1.50 13.73 -4.04
C ARG A 1 1.98 13.41 -5.45
N LEU A 2 3.02 12.57 -5.60
CA LEU A 2 3.55 12.18 -6.91
C LEU A 2 2.51 11.48 -7.79
N GLU A 3 1.78 10.52 -7.24
CA GLU A 3 0.68 9.84 -7.94
C GLU A 3 -0.43 10.82 -8.37
N GLN A 4 -0.69 11.88 -7.58
CA GLN A 4 -1.62 12.95 -7.95
C GLN A 4 -1.12 13.74 -9.16
N TYR A 5 0.18 14.07 -9.21
CA TYR A 5 0.78 14.70 -10.38
C TYR A 5 0.71 13.80 -11.61
N ALA A 6 1.05 12.52 -11.45
CA ALA A 6 0.93 11.53 -12.51
C ALA A 6 -0.52 11.35 -12.99
N SER A 7 -1.49 11.51 -12.11
CA SER A 7 -2.92 11.48 -12.44
C SER A 7 -3.35 12.72 -13.26
N CYS A 8 -3.03 13.91 -12.76
CA CYS A 8 -3.28 15.20 -13.41
C CYS A 8 -2.40 16.29 -12.79
N ALA A 9 -1.47 16.85 -13.57
CA ALA A 9 -0.54 17.88 -13.10
C ALA A 9 -1.28 19.13 -12.60
N TYR A 10 -2.39 19.53 -13.24
CA TYR A 10 -3.19 20.67 -12.82
C TYR A 10 -3.89 20.42 -11.46
N ALA A 11 -4.45 19.23 -11.24
CA ALA A 11 -5.06 18.90 -9.94
C ALA A 11 -4.01 18.91 -8.83
N HIS A 12 -2.79 18.43 -9.11
CA HIS A 12 -1.66 18.53 -8.18
C HIS A 12 -1.33 19.99 -7.85
N PHE A 13 -1.27 20.87 -8.86
CA PHE A 13 -1.02 22.29 -8.67
C PHE A 13 -2.10 22.97 -7.82
N LEU A 14 -3.38 22.69 -8.08
CA LEU A 14 -4.47 23.22 -7.26
C LEU A 14 -4.34 22.79 -5.80
N GLN A 15 -4.01 21.54 -5.55
CA GLN A 15 -3.92 20.97 -4.21
C GLN A 15 -2.66 21.41 -3.44
N TYR A 16 -1.50 21.37 -4.09
CA TYR A 16 -0.22 21.54 -3.40
C TYR A 16 0.48 22.87 -3.75
N GLY A 17 0.18 23.46 -4.89
CA GLY A 17 0.66 24.78 -5.28
C GLY A 17 -0.21 25.90 -4.71
N LEU A 18 -1.51 25.85 -5.00
CA LEU A 18 -2.46 26.84 -4.51
C LEU A 18 -3.08 26.48 -3.14
N MET A 19 -2.81 25.29 -2.62
CA MET A 19 -3.34 24.77 -1.34
C MET A 19 -4.86 24.85 -1.23
N LEU A 20 -5.56 24.68 -2.35
CA LEU A 20 -7.01 24.65 -2.35
C LEU A 20 -7.52 23.42 -1.60
N ARG A 21 -8.44 23.64 -0.69
CA ARG A 21 -9.10 22.59 0.10
C ARG A 21 -10.60 22.78 0.03
N GLU A 22 -11.34 21.68 0.04
CA GLU A 22 -12.77 21.74 0.35
C GLU A 22 -12.93 22.23 1.79
N ARG A 23 -14.06 22.88 2.07
CA ARG A 23 -14.39 23.24 3.46
C ARG A 23 -14.65 21.95 4.22
N ASP A 24 -14.05 21.83 5.38
CA ASP A 24 -14.29 20.69 6.26
C ASP A 24 -15.79 20.60 6.58
N GLY A 25 -16.43 19.54 6.11
CA GLY A 25 -17.79 19.20 6.52
C GLY A 25 -17.74 18.52 7.88
N TYR A 26 -18.73 18.75 8.74
CA TYR A 26 -18.88 18.01 10.00
C TYR A 26 -19.40 16.57 9.77
N SER A 27 -19.01 15.92 8.67
CA SER A 27 -19.38 14.54 8.34
C SER A 27 -18.17 13.64 8.40
N PHE A 28 -18.34 12.50 9.04
CA PHE A 28 -17.34 11.45 9.08
C PHE A 28 -17.22 10.81 7.69
N GLU A 29 -16.07 10.92 7.06
CA GLU A 29 -15.81 10.44 5.70
C GLU A 29 -14.96 9.16 5.69
N ASP A 30 -14.92 8.46 4.54
CA ASP A 30 -14.12 7.23 4.36
C ASP A 30 -12.61 7.46 4.56
N VAL A 31 -12.12 8.67 4.33
CA VAL A 31 -10.72 9.08 4.57
C VAL A 31 -10.41 9.09 6.07
N ASP A 32 -11.38 9.52 6.90
CA ASP A 32 -11.22 9.51 8.36
C ASP A 32 -11.11 8.08 8.89
N MET A 33 -11.87 7.15 8.32
CA MET A 33 -11.78 5.73 8.65
C MET A 33 -10.38 5.16 8.41
N GLY A 34 -9.75 5.52 7.27
CA GLY A 34 -8.38 5.12 6.98
C GLY A 34 -7.40 5.58 8.05
N ASN A 35 -7.42 6.88 8.38
CA ASN A 35 -6.54 7.46 9.39
C ASN A 35 -6.73 6.81 10.77
N ILE A 36 -7.98 6.50 11.15
CA ILE A 36 -8.27 5.82 12.42
C ILE A 36 -7.69 4.40 12.43
N PHE A 37 -7.85 3.65 11.34
CA PHE A 37 -7.31 2.29 11.29
C PHE A 37 -5.79 2.28 11.49
N HIS A 38 -5.06 3.16 10.81
CA HIS A 38 -3.62 3.31 10.96
C HIS A 38 -3.23 3.68 12.41
N GLY A 39 -3.78 4.76 12.93
CA GLY A 39 -3.42 5.22 14.28
C GLY A 39 -3.81 4.23 15.38
N VAL A 40 -4.92 3.52 15.23
CA VAL A 40 -5.31 2.51 16.23
C VAL A 40 -4.40 1.27 16.15
N LEU A 41 -3.98 0.84 14.95
CA LEU A 41 -3.04 -0.29 14.81
C LEU A 41 -1.65 0.05 15.35
N GLU A 42 -1.20 1.31 15.22
CA GLU A 42 0.02 1.82 15.86
C GLU A 42 -0.08 1.71 17.39
N ILE A 43 -1.10 2.32 17.98
CA ILE A 43 -1.35 2.29 19.44
C ILE A 43 -1.51 0.84 19.93
N PHE A 44 -2.21 -0.02 19.18
CA PHE A 44 -2.33 -1.43 19.54
C PHE A 44 -0.97 -2.13 19.60
N GLY A 45 -0.08 -1.87 18.64
CA GLY A 45 1.28 -2.41 18.66
C GLY A 45 2.11 -1.93 19.87
N GLU A 46 1.96 -0.68 20.28
CA GLU A 46 2.59 -0.14 21.49
C GLU A 46 2.03 -0.81 22.76
N LYS A 47 0.71 -0.92 22.85
CA LYS A 47 0.05 -1.57 23.99
C LYS A 47 0.42 -3.05 24.13
N LEU A 48 0.58 -3.79 23.03
CA LEU A 48 1.10 -5.15 23.08
C LEU A 48 2.46 -5.21 23.79
N LYS A 49 3.38 -4.33 23.42
CA LYS A 49 4.72 -4.24 24.03
C LYS A 49 4.65 -3.87 25.53
N GLU A 50 3.80 -2.90 25.91
CA GLU A 50 3.59 -2.49 27.30
C GLU A 50 3.08 -3.64 28.18
N HIS A 51 2.24 -4.53 27.64
CA HIS A 51 1.71 -5.70 28.34
C HIS A 51 2.61 -6.94 28.22
N GLY A 52 3.77 -6.84 27.58
CA GLY A 52 4.71 -7.94 27.39
C GLY A 52 4.26 -8.99 26.37
N TRP A 53 3.28 -8.67 25.53
CA TRP A 53 2.81 -9.52 24.44
C TRP A 53 3.54 -9.24 23.13
N THR A 54 3.64 -10.25 22.31
CA THR A 54 4.05 -10.11 20.90
C THR A 54 2.86 -10.29 19.97
N TRP A 55 3.04 -9.97 18.68
CA TRP A 55 2.02 -10.22 17.66
C TRP A 55 1.68 -11.71 17.48
N PHE A 56 2.49 -12.62 18.02
CA PHE A 56 2.29 -14.07 17.89
C PHE A 56 1.50 -14.70 19.04
N ASP A 57 1.58 -14.14 20.23
CA ASP A 57 1.21 -14.84 21.45
C ASP A 57 0.14 -14.18 22.32
N PHE A 58 -0.37 -13.00 21.93
CA PHE A 58 -1.45 -12.38 22.68
C PHE A 58 -2.74 -13.24 22.66
N PRO A 59 -3.40 -13.46 23.80
CA PRO A 59 -4.69 -14.14 23.86
C PRO A 59 -5.77 -13.32 23.15
N ARG A 60 -6.73 -14.00 22.54
CA ARG A 60 -7.80 -13.34 21.78
C ARG A 60 -8.54 -12.29 22.62
N GLU A 61 -8.91 -12.62 23.84
CA GLU A 61 -9.64 -11.73 24.74
C GLU A 61 -8.84 -10.46 25.08
N GLU A 62 -7.54 -10.63 25.36
CA GLU A 62 -6.64 -9.48 25.60
C GLU A 62 -6.46 -8.65 24.33
N GLY A 63 -6.29 -9.27 23.17
CA GLY A 63 -6.23 -8.54 21.89
C GLY A 63 -7.49 -7.72 21.62
N GLU A 64 -8.68 -8.28 21.88
CA GLU A 64 -9.94 -7.55 21.73
C GLU A 64 -10.05 -6.37 22.70
N LYS A 65 -9.59 -6.54 23.95
CA LYS A 65 -9.56 -5.47 24.96
C LYS A 65 -8.57 -4.36 24.58
N LEU A 66 -7.36 -4.73 24.16
CA LEU A 66 -6.36 -3.76 23.73
C LEU A 66 -6.80 -2.94 22.50
N VAL A 67 -7.57 -3.56 21.56
CA VAL A 67 -8.20 -2.82 20.46
C VAL A 67 -9.20 -1.80 20.98
N GLU A 68 -10.04 -2.13 21.97
CA GLU A 68 -10.99 -1.17 22.54
C GLU A 68 -10.27 0.01 23.18
N GLU A 69 -9.25 -0.27 23.99
CA GLU A 69 -8.43 0.77 24.62
C GLU A 69 -7.68 1.63 23.59
N ALA A 70 -7.17 1.03 22.49
CA ALA A 70 -6.50 1.77 21.44
C ALA A 70 -7.46 2.68 20.66
N VAL A 71 -8.68 2.23 20.39
CA VAL A 71 -9.73 3.05 19.76
C VAL A 71 -10.11 4.22 20.66
N GLU A 72 -10.25 3.99 21.95
CA GLU A 72 -10.57 5.06 22.92
C GLU A 72 -9.43 6.07 23.05
N ALA A 73 -8.19 5.60 23.13
CA ALA A 73 -7.01 6.49 23.17
C ALA A 73 -6.89 7.35 21.90
N TYR A 74 -7.12 6.75 20.72
CA TYR A 74 -7.09 7.47 19.47
C TYR A 74 -8.23 8.50 19.36
N ALA A 75 -9.43 8.14 19.82
CA ALA A 75 -10.59 9.03 19.80
C ALA A 75 -10.36 10.31 20.62
N VAL A 76 -9.69 10.21 21.77
CA VAL A 76 -9.27 11.38 22.57
C VAL A 76 -8.38 12.32 21.77
N THR A 77 -7.45 11.78 20.97
CA THR A 77 -6.51 12.57 20.16
C THR A 77 -7.16 13.23 18.95
N TYR A 78 -8.16 12.56 18.35
CA TYR A 78 -8.83 13.00 17.11
C TYR A 78 -9.89 14.10 17.35
N GLY A 79 -10.22 14.43 18.60
CA GLY A 79 -11.22 15.41 18.99
C GLY A 79 -12.50 14.76 19.53
N GLU A 80 -12.53 14.50 20.81
CA GLU A 80 -13.61 13.81 21.56
C GLU A 80 -15.03 14.28 21.19
N ALA A 81 -15.20 15.58 20.97
CA ALA A 81 -16.51 16.16 20.73
C ALA A 81 -17.18 15.63 19.44
N VAL A 82 -16.42 15.32 18.39
CA VAL A 82 -17.00 14.96 17.07
C VAL A 82 -17.34 13.47 16.99
N LEU A 83 -16.55 12.59 17.62
CA LEU A 83 -16.74 11.14 17.49
C LEU A 83 -17.85 10.58 18.39
N PHE A 84 -18.16 11.21 19.52
CA PHE A 84 -19.12 10.71 20.50
C PHE A 84 -20.46 11.46 20.54
N ASP A 85 -20.61 12.53 19.77
CA ASP A 85 -21.71 13.52 19.92
C ASP A 85 -23.09 13.02 19.46
N ASN A 86 -23.18 11.94 18.68
CA ASN A 86 -24.46 11.45 18.20
C ASN A 86 -24.51 9.92 17.99
N ALA A 87 -25.71 9.36 17.94
CA ALA A 87 -25.92 7.92 17.79
C ALA A 87 -25.32 7.35 16.49
N ARG A 88 -25.22 8.12 15.42
CA ARG A 88 -24.58 7.70 14.16
C ARG A 88 -23.09 7.48 14.36
N ASN A 89 -22.41 8.40 15.01
CA ASN A 89 -20.98 8.30 15.27
C ASN A 89 -20.66 7.15 16.25
N GLN A 90 -21.49 6.94 17.28
CA GLN A 90 -21.38 5.79 18.18
C GLN A 90 -21.49 4.45 17.43
N TYR A 91 -22.40 4.36 16.45
CA TYR A 91 -22.50 3.18 15.59
C TYR A 91 -21.22 2.98 14.75
N VAL A 92 -20.66 4.06 14.19
CA VAL A 92 -19.40 4.01 13.43
C VAL A 92 -18.25 3.51 14.30
N ILE A 93 -18.10 4.00 15.53
CA ILE A 93 -17.09 3.53 16.49
C ILE A 93 -17.26 2.04 16.79
N THR A 94 -18.49 1.61 17.04
CA THR A 94 -18.79 0.18 17.27
C THR A 94 -18.38 -0.67 16.07
N ARG A 95 -18.64 -0.19 14.86
CA ARG A 95 -18.21 -0.84 13.62
C ARG A 95 -16.69 -0.89 13.49
N ILE A 96 -15.99 0.22 13.78
CA ILE A 96 -14.53 0.31 13.79
C ILE A 96 -13.94 -0.69 14.76
N LYS A 97 -14.42 -0.74 16.01
CA LYS A 97 -13.97 -1.71 17.02
C LYS A 97 -14.12 -3.15 16.50
N ARG A 98 -15.26 -3.50 15.88
CA ARG A 98 -15.49 -4.83 15.32
C ARG A 98 -14.52 -5.16 14.18
N ILE A 99 -14.31 -4.24 13.24
CA ILE A 99 -13.38 -4.42 12.12
C ILE A 99 -11.96 -4.62 12.63
N LEU A 100 -11.51 -3.78 13.57
CA LEU A 100 -10.15 -3.85 14.09
C LEU A 100 -9.90 -5.09 14.95
N LYS A 101 -10.84 -5.54 15.76
CA LYS A 101 -10.76 -6.84 16.48
C LYS A 101 -10.54 -7.99 15.51
N ARG A 102 -11.30 -8.01 14.41
CA ARG A 102 -11.10 -9.00 13.34
C ARG A 102 -9.75 -8.85 12.67
N THR A 103 -9.34 -7.60 12.35
CA THR A 103 -8.06 -7.31 11.73
C THR A 103 -6.89 -7.83 12.55
N VAL A 104 -6.80 -7.51 13.85
CA VAL A 104 -5.68 -7.97 14.69
C VAL A 104 -5.64 -9.48 14.86
N SER A 105 -6.82 -10.13 14.98
CA SER A 105 -6.93 -11.58 15.04
C SER A 105 -6.46 -12.24 13.72
N THR A 106 -6.85 -11.68 12.57
CA THR A 106 -6.43 -12.18 11.26
C THR A 106 -4.93 -11.96 11.03
N LEU A 107 -4.40 -10.79 11.38
CA LEU A 107 -2.95 -10.51 11.27
C LEU A 107 -2.13 -11.46 12.14
N GLN A 108 -2.59 -11.77 13.35
CA GLN A 108 -1.95 -12.78 14.20
C GLN A 108 -1.99 -14.18 13.56
N TYR A 109 -3.14 -14.57 13.02
CA TYR A 109 -3.28 -15.85 12.31
C TYR A 109 -2.31 -15.94 11.13
N GLN A 110 -2.25 -14.89 10.30
CA GLN A 110 -1.37 -14.84 9.14
C GLN A 110 0.11 -14.88 9.53
N LEU A 111 0.51 -14.20 10.60
CA LEU A 111 1.88 -14.25 11.12
C LEU A 111 2.29 -15.64 11.60
N LYS A 112 1.37 -16.37 12.27
CA LYS A 112 1.61 -17.72 12.75
C LYS A 112 1.81 -18.75 11.63
N LYS A 113 1.42 -18.43 10.39
CA LYS A 113 1.62 -19.27 9.21
C LYS A 113 3.04 -19.22 8.63
N GLY A 114 3.82 -18.19 8.97
CA GLY A 114 5.16 -17.97 8.44
C GLY A 114 6.20 -17.67 9.51
N ALA A 115 7.37 -17.24 9.06
CA ALA A 115 8.51 -16.90 9.90
C ALA A 115 8.76 -15.39 10.01
N PHE A 116 8.03 -14.56 9.27
CA PHE A 116 8.17 -13.11 9.31
C PHE A 116 7.73 -12.54 10.65
N ARG A 117 8.52 -11.60 11.16
CA ARG A 117 8.23 -10.87 12.41
C ARG A 117 8.00 -9.40 12.14
N PRO A 118 6.94 -8.80 12.67
CA PRO A 118 6.75 -7.36 12.63
C PRO A 118 7.90 -6.67 13.35
N GLU A 119 8.61 -5.81 12.64
CA GLU A 119 9.74 -5.09 13.21
C GLU A 119 9.40 -3.63 13.47
N GLN A 120 8.76 -2.98 12.50
CA GLN A 120 8.45 -1.56 12.61
C GLN A 120 7.02 -1.26 12.12
N PHE A 121 6.40 -0.29 12.78
CA PHE A 121 5.08 0.25 12.47
C PHE A 121 5.16 1.75 12.30
N GLU A 122 4.39 2.31 11.36
CA GLU A 122 4.22 3.74 11.12
C GLU A 122 5.55 4.51 11.02
N VAL A 123 6.51 3.94 10.28
CA VAL A 123 7.86 4.53 10.13
C VAL A 123 7.81 5.77 9.28
N SER A 124 8.00 6.93 9.91
CA SER A 124 8.04 8.21 9.22
C SER A 124 9.32 8.37 8.41
N PHE A 125 9.22 8.83 7.16
CA PHE A 125 10.37 9.21 6.33
C PHE A 125 11.18 10.37 6.92
N SER A 126 10.62 11.14 7.86
CA SER A 126 11.37 12.16 8.57
C SER A 126 12.44 11.57 9.52
N VAL A 127 12.28 10.32 9.93
CA VAL A 127 13.28 9.58 10.74
C VAL A 127 14.33 8.92 9.82
N LEU A 128 13.99 8.73 8.55
CA LEU A 128 14.84 8.10 7.52
C LEU A 128 15.53 9.15 6.61
N GLU A 129 15.82 10.34 7.15
CA GLU A 129 16.31 11.48 6.38
C GLU A 129 17.64 11.23 5.65
N ASP A 130 18.45 10.30 6.12
CA ASP A 130 19.77 9.99 5.56
C ASP A 130 19.71 8.95 4.42
N LEU A 131 18.56 8.30 4.17
CA LEU A 131 18.43 7.28 3.14
C LEU A 131 18.38 7.90 1.74
N GLU A 132 19.09 7.28 0.78
CA GLU A 132 19.09 7.68 -0.62
C GLU A 132 17.72 7.42 -1.27
N SER A 133 17.02 6.37 -0.89
CA SER A 133 15.68 6.00 -1.38
C SER A 133 14.60 7.05 -1.08
N VAL A 134 14.80 7.91 -0.08
CA VAL A 134 13.90 9.02 0.24
C VAL A 134 14.43 10.39 -0.22
N ASN A 135 15.70 10.48 -0.65
CA ASN A 135 16.36 11.70 -1.13
C ASN A 135 16.79 11.58 -2.58
N ILE A 136 15.85 11.64 -3.50
CA ILE A 136 16.08 11.41 -4.91
C ILE A 136 16.69 12.65 -5.57
N ALA A 137 17.90 12.53 -6.11
CA ALA A 137 18.55 13.59 -6.87
C ALA A 137 17.79 13.85 -8.18
N LEU A 138 17.42 15.11 -8.43
CA LEU A 138 16.80 15.58 -9.68
C LEU A 138 17.84 16.16 -10.62
N THR A 139 18.72 17.00 -10.09
CA THR A 139 19.87 17.62 -10.78
C THR A 139 21.10 17.53 -9.89
N GLY A 140 22.23 18.11 -10.32
CA GLY A 140 23.45 18.17 -9.51
C GLY A 140 23.28 18.92 -8.17
N GLU A 141 22.32 19.83 -8.08
CA GLU A 141 22.10 20.69 -6.90
C GLU A 141 20.74 20.41 -6.21
N GLU A 142 19.75 19.88 -6.94
CA GLU A 142 18.38 19.76 -6.48
C GLU A 142 18.03 18.33 -6.12
N LYS A 143 17.39 18.17 -4.96
CA LYS A 143 16.91 16.87 -4.46
C LYS A 143 15.42 16.93 -4.16
N LEU A 144 14.71 15.87 -4.53
CA LEU A 144 13.34 15.63 -4.12
C LEU A 144 13.36 14.81 -2.83
N ARG A 145 12.93 15.40 -1.71
CA ARG A 145 12.76 14.69 -0.46
C ARG A 145 11.36 14.10 -0.40
N LEU A 146 11.28 12.79 -0.35
CA LEU A 146 10.01 12.10 -0.17
C LEU A 146 9.51 12.29 1.26
N ARG A 147 8.21 12.40 1.42
CA ARG A 147 7.52 12.44 2.72
C ARG A 147 6.43 11.40 2.73
N GLY A 148 6.37 10.66 3.79
CA GLY A 148 5.40 9.58 3.95
C GLY A 148 5.66 8.81 5.23
N ARG A 149 4.94 7.70 5.37
CA ARG A 149 5.06 6.79 6.49
C ARG A 149 4.83 5.38 5.95
N ILE A 150 5.70 4.45 6.32
CA ILE A 150 5.52 3.03 6.01
C ILE A 150 4.66 2.46 7.13
N ASP A 151 3.52 1.90 6.79
CA ASP A 151 2.56 1.42 7.78
C ASP A 151 3.14 0.26 8.60
N ARG A 152 3.80 -0.69 7.92
CA ARG A 152 4.41 -1.83 8.57
C ARG A 152 5.55 -2.45 7.75
N VAL A 153 6.65 -2.74 8.42
CA VAL A 153 7.78 -3.52 7.92
C VAL A 153 7.92 -4.79 8.74
N ASP A 154 7.91 -5.95 8.07
CA ASP A 154 8.20 -7.23 8.68
C ASP A 154 9.50 -7.80 8.10
N VAL A 155 10.27 -8.48 8.91
CA VAL A 155 11.52 -9.12 8.52
C VAL A 155 11.51 -10.62 8.84
N CYS A 156 12.25 -11.37 8.03
CA CYS A 156 12.60 -12.76 8.32
C CYS A 156 14.10 -12.91 8.16
N GLU A 157 14.80 -13.24 9.25
CA GLU A 157 16.24 -13.42 9.28
C GLU A 157 16.59 -14.86 8.96
N GLU A 158 17.43 -15.05 7.96
CA GLU A 158 18.09 -16.30 7.61
C GLU A 158 19.59 -16.17 7.90
N GLU A 159 20.35 -17.23 7.71
CA GLU A 159 21.76 -17.28 8.08
C GLU A 159 22.60 -16.21 7.34
N ASP A 160 22.40 -16.06 6.02
CA ASP A 160 23.13 -15.13 5.13
C ASP A 160 22.25 -14.06 4.49
N LYS A 161 20.94 -14.06 4.76
CA LYS A 161 19.96 -13.16 4.15
C LYS A 161 18.98 -12.58 5.17
N VAL A 162 18.45 -11.42 4.82
CA VAL A 162 17.32 -10.83 5.51
C VAL A 162 16.22 -10.58 4.49
N TYR A 163 15.08 -11.20 4.67
CA TYR A 163 13.90 -11.01 3.83
C TYR A 163 13.06 -9.87 4.38
N VAL A 164 12.67 -8.93 3.53
CA VAL A 164 11.89 -7.75 3.90
C VAL A 164 10.51 -7.81 3.25
N LYS A 165 9.47 -7.63 4.04
CA LYS A 165 8.09 -7.52 3.60
C LYS A 165 7.51 -6.20 4.06
N VAL A 166 6.89 -5.45 3.14
CA VAL A 166 6.14 -4.23 3.47
C VAL A 166 4.65 -4.47 3.33
N ILE A 167 3.88 -3.94 4.26
CA ILE A 167 2.42 -4.01 4.26
C ILE A 167 1.89 -2.58 4.40
N ASP A 168 0.93 -2.24 3.53
CA ASP A 168 0.21 -0.98 3.56
C ASP A 168 -1.28 -1.26 3.79
N TYR A 169 -1.86 -0.64 4.83
CA TYR A 169 -3.24 -0.84 5.22
C TYR A 169 -4.18 0.02 4.38
N LYS A 170 -5.21 -0.58 3.79
CA LYS A 170 -6.17 0.13 2.94
C LYS A 170 -7.61 -0.06 3.42
N SER A 171 -8.35 1.02 3.57
CA SER A 171 -9.80 0.97 3.85
C SER A 171 -10.63 0.64 2.60
N GLY A 172 -10.11 0.95 1.41
CA GLY A 172 -10.75 0.69 0.11
C GLY A 172 -10.23 -0.55 -0.60
N ASN A 173 -10.91 -0.92 -1.70
CA ASN A 173 -10.44 -1.98 -2.60
C ASN A 173 -9.35 -1.42 -3.52
N ARG A 174 -8.13 -1.86 -3.32
CA ARG A 174 -6.97 -1.48 -4.15
C ARG A 174 -6.13 -2.72 -4.41
N ASP A 175 -6.01 -3.07 -5.68
CA ASP A 175 -5.13 -4.13 -6.13
C ASP A 175 -3.83 -3.53 -6.67
N PHE A 176 -2.73 -4.24 -6.50
CA PHE A 176 -1.46 -3.85 -7.09
C PHE A 176 -1.48 -4.11 -8.60
N SER A 177 -0.95 -3.17 -9.38
CA SER A 177 -0.88 -3.29 -10.84
C SER A 177 0.42 -2.68 -11.36
N LEU A 178 1.21 -3.50 -12.08
CA LEU A 178 2.42 -3.04 -12.77
C LEU A 178 2.08 -2.02 -13.87
N ALA A 179 0.93 -2.14 -14.52
CA ALA A 179 0.46 -1.16 -15.49
C ALA A 179 0.22 0.21 -14.83
N ALA A 180 -0.46 0.24 -13.67
CA ALA A 180 -0.66 1.48 -12.93
C ALA A 180 0.67 2.07 -12.41
N LEU A 181 1.60 1.22 -12.01
CA LEU A 181 2.94 1.61 -11.60
C LEU A 181 3.73 2.22 -12.77
N TYR A 182 3.69 1.59 -13.96
CA TYR A 182 4.31 2.11 -15.18
C TYR A 182 3.84 3.53 -15.49
N TYR A 183 2.55 3.81 -15.30
CA TYR A 183 1.99 5.16 -15.49
C TYR A 183 2.22 6.12 -14.30
N GLY A 184 2.88 5.68 -13.23
CA GLY A 184 3.15 6.52 -12.06
C GLY A 184 1.96 6.68 -11.10
N LEU A 185 0.93 5.83 -11.22
CA LEU A 185 -0.33 5.91 -10.46
C LEU A 185 -0.31 5.07 -9.16
N GLN A 186 0.69 4.19 -8.98
CA GLN A 186 0.87 3.32 -7.81
C GLN A 186 2.35 3.21 -7.43
N LEU A 187 2.96 4.28 -6.94
CA LEU A 187 4.38 4.32 -6.57
C LEU A 187 4.64 3.93 -5.11
N GLN A 188 3.63 4.07 -4.26
CA GLN A 188 3.75 4.04 -2.80
C GLN A 188 4.43 2.77 -2.26
N LEU A 189 3.95 1.58 -2.62
CA LEU A 189 4.50 0.32 -2.09
C LEU A 189 5.97 0.10 -2.48
N VAL A 190 6.35 0.49 -3.70
CA VAL A 190 7.73 0.34 -4.17
C VAL A 190 8.65 1.32 -3.44
N VAL A 191 8.21 2.57 -3.25
CA VAL A 191 8.94 3.56 -2.44
C VAL A 191 9.13 3.06 -1.01
N TYR A 192 8.11 2.44 -0.43
CA TYR A 192 8.19 1.85 0.91
C TYR A 192 9.17 0.68 0.96
N MET A 193 9.14 -0.20 -0.05
CA MET A 193 10.07 -1.32 -0.15
C MET A 193 11.51 -0.83 -0.30
N ASN A 194 11.77 0.17 -1.16
CA ASN A 194 13.10 0.72 -1.34
C ASN A 194 13.66 1.27 -0.03
N ALA A 195 12.86 2.05 0.71
CA ALA A 195 13.26 2.59 1.99
C ALA A 195 13.48 1.49 3.05
N ALA A 196 12.60 0.48 3.10
CA ALA A 196 12.72 -0.63 4.04
C ALA A 196 13.97 -1.49 3.74
N VAL A 197 14.26 -1.77 2.47
CA VAL A 197 15.47 -2.52 2.08
C VAL A 197 16.72 -1.77 2.48
N GLU A 198 16.85 -0.47 2.13
CA GLU A 198 18.01 0.35 2.49
C GLU A 198 18.19 0.47 4.01
N MET A 199 17.09 0.57 4.76
CA MET A 199 17.12 0.59 6.22
C MET A 199 17.68 -0.71 6.79
N GLU A 200 17.24 -1.86 6.26
CA GLU A 200 17.71 -3.16 6.72
C GLU A 200 19.13 -3.45 6.22
N GLU A 201 19.56 -2.98 5.04
CA GLU A 201 20.95 -3.04 4.58
C GLU A 201 21.90 -2.29 5.53
N ASN A 202 21.51 -1.12 6.00
CA ASN A 202 22.27 -0.36 6.98
C ASN A 202 22.37 -1.08 8.34
N LYS A 203 21.33 -1.84 8.72
CA LYS A 203 21.28 -2.60 9.97
C LYS A 203 22.06 -3.91 9.88
N TYR A 204 22.06 -4.54 8.70
CA TYR A 204 22.70 -5.84 8.44
C TYR A 204 23.75 -5.76 7.31
N PRO A 205 24.87 -5.02 7.50
CA PRO A 205 25.85 -4.76 6.43
C PRO A 205 26.55 -6.03 5.89
N ASP A 206 26.57 -7.11 6.68
CA ASP A 206 27.21 -8.37 6.32
C ASP A 206 26.25 -9.42 5.72
N ARG A 207 24.95 -9.07 5.56
CA ARG A 207 23.93 -9.96 5.02
C ARG A 207 23.28 -9.38 3.78
N LYS A 208 22.85 -10.23 2.87
CA LYS A 208 22.09 -9.80 1.69
C LYS A 208 20.64 -9.52 2.11
N VAL A 209 20.18 -8.28 1.93
CA VAL A 209 18.78 -7.93 2.10
C VAL A 209 18.03 -8.19 0.80
N VAL A 210 16.88 -8.88 0.89
CA VAL A 210 16.10 -9.30 -0.28
C VAL A 210 14.64 -8.89 -0.09
N PRO A 211 14.05 -8.17 -1.06
CA PRO A 211 12.63 -7.86 -1.04
C PRO A 211 11.80 -9.14 -1.19
N ALA A 212 10.97 -9.42 -0.21
CA ALA A 212 10.15 -10.63 -0.15
C ALA A 212 8.74 -10.41 -0.67
N ALA A 213 8.08 -9.32 -0.24
CA ALA A 213 6.73 -9.04 -0.67
C ALA A 213 6.34 -7.58 -0.44
N MET A 214 5.57 -7.04 -1.37
CA MET A 214 4.89 -5.73 -1.29
C MET A 214 3.40 -5.98 -1.26
N LEU A 215 2.75 -5.76 -0.11
CA LEU A 215 1.38 -6.21 0.12
C LEU A 215 0.46 -5.07 0.57
N TYR A 216 -0.78 -5.14 0.12
CA TYR A 216 -1.90 -4.42 0.69
C TYR A 216 -2.69 -5.34 1.61
N TYR A 217 -3.00 -4.87 2.81
CA TYR A 217 -3.98 -5.49 3.68
C TYR A 217 -5.25 -4.63 3.72
N ARG A 218 -6.36 -5.18 3.28
CA ARG A 218 -7.63 -4.47 3.29
C ARG A 218 -8.29 -4.56 4.66
N VAL A 219 -8.39 -3.42 5.34
CA VAL A 219 -9.05 -3.31 6.66
C VAL A 219 -10.56 -3.17 6.46
N HIS A 220 -11.27 -4.28 6.47
CA HIS A 220 -12.71 -4.33 6.27
C HIS A 220 -13.35 -5.52 6.99
N ASP A 221 -14.66 -5.57 7.01
CA ASP A 221 -15.44 -6.69 7.50
C ASP A 221 -16.03 -7.43 6.30
N PRO A 222 -15.46 -8.58 5.88
CA PRO A 222 -15.95 -9.29 4.70
C PRO A 222 -17.33 -9.85 4.93
N ILE A 223 -18.20 -9.70 3.94
CA ILE A 223 -19.49 -10.39 3.89
C ILE A 223 -19.27 -11.69 3.13
N VAL A 224 -19.54 -12.81 3.77
CA VAL A 224 -19.44 -14.13 3.16
C VAL A 224 -20.83 -14.73 3.01
N GLU A 225 -21.07 -15.35 1.87
CA GLU A 225 -22.27 -16.14 1.65
C GLU A 225 -22.09 -17.49 2.34
N GLY A 226 -23.01 -17.83 3.27
CA GLY A 226 -23.04 -19.09 3.97
C GLY A 226 -24.21 -19.93 3.50
N GLU A 227 -24.02 -21.25 3.43
CA GLU A 227 -25.10 -22.22 3.25
C GLU A 227 -25.57 -22.69 4.63
N GLU A 228 -26.86 -23.07 4.77
CA GLU A 228 -27.43 -23.55 6.05
C GLU A 228 -26.71 -24.76 6.62
N THR A 229 -25.97 -25.51 5.79
CA THR A 229 -25.24 -26.72 6.17
C THR A 229 -23.80 -26.45 6.60
N GLU A 230 -23.29 -25.24 6.49
CA GLU A 230 -21.91 -24.90 6.84
C GLU A 230 -21.73 -24.75 8.36
N ASN A 231 -20.62 -25.28 8.86
CA ASN A 231 -20.23 -25.11 10.25
C ASN A 231 -19.43 -23.79 10.43
N GLU A 232 -19.19 -23.39 11.68
CA GLU A 232 -18.46 -22.16 12.02
C GLU A 232 -17.03 -22.15 11.45
N GLU A 233 -16.35 -23.31 11.37
CA GLU A 233 -14.98 -23.40 10.83
C GLU A 233 -14.95 -23.07 9.34
N GLN A 234 -15.89 -23.60 8.56
CA GLN A 234 -16.02 -23.32 7.12
C GLN A 234 -16.34 -21.84 6.86
N ILE A 235 -17.19 -21.24 7.69
CA ILE A 235 -17.47 -19.80 7.61
C ILE A 235 -16.21 -18.99 7.94
N GLN A 236 -15.45 -19.39 8.96
CA GLN A 236 -14.21 -18.73 9.34
C GLN A 236 -13.14 -18.82 8.24
N GLU A 237 -13.02 -19.97 7.57
CA GLU A 237 -12.12 -20.14 6.42
C GLU A 237 -12.50 -19.19 5.27
N LYS A 238 -13.79 -19.04 4.94
CA LYS A 238 -14.26 -18.08 3.93
C LYS A 238 -13.91 -16.63 4.32
N ILE A 239 -14.06 -16.29 5.59
CA ILE A 239 -13.71 -14.96 6.11
C ILE A 239 -12.21 -14.72 5.96
N LEU A 240 -11.36 -15.67 6.35
CA LEU A 240 -9.91 -15.58 6.23
C LEU A 240 -9.48 -15.46 4.76
N ALA A 241 -10.08 -16.25 3.88
CA ALA A 241 -9.83 -16.14 2.42
C ALA A 241 -10.21 -14.76 1.87
N GLY A 242 -11.26 -14.13 2.39
CA GLY A 242 -11.68 -12.76 2.04
C GLY A 242 -10.75 -11.67 2.60
N LEU A 243 -9.94 -12.01 3.62
CA LEU A 243 -8.95 -11.11 4.26
C LEU A 243 -7.51 -11.42 3.83
N ARG A 244 -7.33 -12.28 2.82
CA ARG A 244 -6.03 -12.53 2.20
C ARG A 244 -5.43 -11.22 1.68
N MET A 245 -4.12 -11.02 1.91
CA MET A 245 -3.39 -9.87 1.37
C MET A 245 -3.37 -9.92 -0.16
N THR A 246 -3.36 -8.74 -0.78
CA THR A 246 -3.12 -8.57 -2.22
C THR A 246 -1.78 -7.89 -2.44
N GLY A 247 -1.24 -7.92 -3.66
CA GLY A 247 0.08 -7.37 -3.95
C GLY A 247 0.95 -8.32 -4.72
N VAL A 248 2.26 -8.27 -4.52
CA VAL A 248 3.23 -9.14 -5.19
C VAL A 248 4.19 -9.77 -4.21
N VAL A 249 4.60 -11.00 -4.50
CA VAL A 249 5.50 -11.84 -3.70
C VAL A 249 6.69 -12.26 -4.55
N ASN A 250 7.87 -12.34 -3.95
CA ASN A 250 9.05 -12.88 -4.59
C ASN A 250 8.86 -14.39 -4.83
N ALA A 251 9.18 -14.83 -6.05
CA ALA A 251 8.98 -16.20 -6.51
C ALA A 251 10.00 -17.23 -5.92
N ASP A 252 10.94 -16.78 -5.07
CA ASP A 252 11.83 -17.70 -4.35
C ASP A 252 11.01 -18.58 -3.40
N GLU A 253 11.17 -19.91 -3.55
CA GLU A 253 10.42 -20.90 -2.76
C GLU A 253 10.67 -20.77 -1.25
N ASN A 254 11.89 -20.38 -0.83
CA ASN A 254 12.19 -20.16 0.59
C ASN A 254 11.45 -18.94 1.12
N ILE A 255 11.33 -17.88 0.33
CA ILE A 255 10.57 -16.68 0.69
C ILE A 255 9.09 -17.03 0.80
N VAL A 256 8.53 -17.74 -0.18
CA VAL A 256 7.12 -18.16 -0.16
C VAL A 256 6.84 -19.04 1.06
N ALA A 257 7.73 -19.99 1.37
CA ALA A 257 7.62 -20.86 2.56
C ALA A 257 7.74 -20.06 3.88
N SER A 258 8.57 -19.01 3.91
CA SER A 258 8.70 -18.12 5.08
C SER A 258 7.49 -17.19 5.26
N LEU A 259 6.73 -16.90 4.19
CA LEU A 259 5.50 -16.12 4.25
C LEU A 259 4.27 -16.95 4.67
N ASP A 260 4.15 -18.17 4.14
CA ASP A 260 3.13 -19.15 4.47
C ASP A 260 3.71 -20.56 4.30
N GLY A 261 4.09 -21.18 5.41
CA GLY A 261 4.89 -22.42 5.42
C GLY A 261 4.10 -23.69 5.03
N ALA A 262 2.79 -23.67 4.99
CA ALA A 262 1.99 -24.89 4.88
C ALA A 262 0.67 -24.71 4.13
N PHE A 263 0.63 -23.94 3.05
CA PHE A 263 -0.58 -23.89 2.24
C PHE A 263 -0.61 -25.03 1.20
N GLY A 264 -1.81 -25.53 0.91
CA GLY A 264 -2.05 -26.55 -0.10
C GLY A 264 -2.01 -25.98 -1.52
N THR A 265 -3.16 -25.87 -2.17
CA THR A 265 -3.26 -25.31 -3.52
C THR A 265 -3.37 -23.79 -3.53
N LYS A 266 -3.90 -23.18 -2.49
CA LYS A 266 -4.12 -21.73 -2.40
C LYS A 266 -3.80 -21.23 -1.00
N SER A 267 -2.97 -20.20 -0.91
CA SER A 267 -2.69 -19.51 0.36
C SER A 267 -3.87 -18.62 0.75
N ASP A 268 -4.19 -18.59 2.03
CA ASP A 268 -5.12 -17.64 2.66
C ASP A 268 -4.41 -16.43 3.29
N VAL A 269 -3.08 -16.37 3.15
CA VAL A 269 -2.22 -15.29 3.65
C VAL A 269 -1.77 -14.38 2.52
N ILE A 270 -1.17 -14.95 1.47
CA ILE A 270 -0.52 -14.24 0.34
C ILE A 270 -1.19 -14.58 -1.00
N PRO A 271 -1.05 -13.74 -2.03
CA PRO A 271 -1.67 -13.96 -3.34
C PRO A 271 -0.93 -15.02 -4.17
N VAL A 272 -0.73 -16.21 -3.60
CA VAL A 272 -0.03 -17.34 -4.24
C VAL A 272 -0.92 -18.55 -4.31
N GLU A 273 -0.91 -19.22 -5.48
CA GLU A 273 -1.61 -20.47 -5.74
C GLU A 273 -0.67 -21.46 -6.43
N ARG A 274 -0.78 -22.76 -6.09
CA ARG A 274 0.02 -23.82 -6.70
C ARG A 274 -0.85 -24.73 -7.57
N LYS A 275 -0.26 -25.22 -8.65
CA LYS A 275 -0.83 -26.31 -9.45
C LYS A 275 -0.63 -27.66 -8.74
N LYS A 276 -1.24 -28.69 -9.26
CA LYS A 276 -1.09 -30.07 -8.74
C LYS A 276 0.35 -30.60 -8.81
N ASP A 277 1.16 -30.09 -9.73
CA ASP A 277 2.59 -30.43 -9.89
C ASP A 277 3.53 -29.64 -8.94
N GLY A 278 2.96 -28.79 -8.08
CA GLY A 278 3.69 -27.93 -7.14
C GLY A 278 4.18 -26.60 -7.73
N SER A 279 4.14 -26.41 -9.04
CA SER A 279 4.52 -25.12 -9.66
C SER A 279 3.50 -24.02 -9.37
N PHE A 280 3.93 -22.75 -9.45
CA PHE A 280 3.04 -21.61 -9.27
C PHE A 280 1.98 -21.55 -10.38
N SER A 281 0.77 -21.25 -9.99
CA SER A 281 -0.34 -21.00 -10.92
C SER A 281 -0.19 -19.63 -11.59
N ALA A 282 -0.70 -19.50 -12.81
CA ALA A 282 -0.81 -18.19 -13.47
C ALA A 282 -1.69 -17.16 -12.73
N ARG A 283 -2.41 -17.58 -11.69
CA ARG A 283 -3.18 -16.69 -10.80
C ARG A 283 -2.35 -16.15 -9.63
N SER A 284 -1.12 -16.62 -9.48
CA SER A 284 -0.22 -16.13 -8.45
C SER A 284 0.34 -14.77 -8.84
N SER A 285 0.31 -13.83 -7.92
CA SER A 285 0.98 -12.54 -8.06
C SER A 285 2.42 -12.66 -7.58
N ILE A 286 3.29 -13.19 -8.42
CA ILE A 286 4.71 -13.41 -8.12
C ILE A 286 5.61 -12.69 -9.12
N LEU A 287 6.78 -12.26 -8.65
CA LEU A 287 7.83 -11.63 -9.43
C LEU A 287 9.18 -12.29 -9.09
N GLN A 288 10.07 -12.37 -10.07
CA GLN A 288 11.44 -12.81 -9.84
C GLN A 288 12.24 -11.74 -9.08
N GLU A 289 13.31 -12.10 -8.42
CA GLU A 289 14.18 -11.14 -7.70
C GLU A 289 14.66 -10.00 -8.63
N ASN A 290 15.00 -10.32 -9.88
CA ASN A 290 15.39 -9.32 -10.86
C ASN A 290 14.27 -8.31 -11.18
N ASP A 291 13.01 -8.75 -11.19
CA ASP A 291 11.87 -7.90 -11.49
C ASP A 291 11.66 -6.84 -10.39
N PHE A 292 11.90 -7.20 -9.12
CA PHE A 292 11.88 -6.24 -8.01
C PHE A 292 12.91 -5.13 -8.23
N ARG A 293 14.10 -5.48 -8.73
CA ARG A 293 15.14 -4.48 -9.05
C ARG A 293 14.73 -3.59 -10.22
N VAL A 294 14.19 -4.16 -11.29
CA VAL A 294 13.68 -3.40 -12.45
C VAL A 294 12.59 -2.41 -12.00
N ILE A 295 11.65 -2.86 -11.19
CA ILE A 295 10.58 -2.03 -10.64
C ILE A 295 11.14 -0.90 -9.77
N SER A 296 12.09 -1.20 -8.90
CA SER A 296 12.75 -0.21 -8.03
C SER A 296 13.45 0.87 -8.84
N ASP A 297 14.30 0.46 -9.80
CA ASP A 297 15.03 1.38 -10.69
C ASP A 297 14.06 2.25 -11.51
N TYR A 298 13.00 1.62 -12.05
CA TYR A 298 11.99 2.32 -12.84
C TYR A 298 11.21 3.34 -12.01
N VAL A 299 10.81 2.99 -10.79
CA VAL A 299 10.11 3.93 -9.90
C VAL A 299 11.00 5.13 -9.56
N ASN A 300 12.28 4.92 -9.33
CA ASN A 300 13.24 6.00 -9.11
C ASN A 300 13.36 6.90 -10.36
N LEU A 301 13.39 6.33 -11.57
CA LEU A 301 13.34 7.09 -12.82
C LEU A 301 12.04 7.90 -12.93
N LYS A 302 10.90 7.26 -12.67
CA LYS A 302 9.57 7.89 -12.75
C LYS A 302 9.41 9.03 -11.73
N ILE A 303 9.94 8.88 -10.54
CA ILE A 303 9.94 9.93 -9.51
C ILE A 303 10.79 11.12 -9.95
N ARG A 304 11.95 10.88 -10.59
CA ARG A 304 12.77 11.96 -11.16
C ARG A 304 12.04 12.71 -12.27
N GLU A 305 11.37 11.99 -13.19
CA GLU A 305 10.57 12.60 -14.25
C GLU A 305 9.46 13.50 -13.66
N ILE A 306 8.71 12.99 -12.69
CA ILE A 306 7.64 13.72 -12.02
C ILE A 306 8.22 14.93 -11.27
N GLY A 307 9.28 14.72 -10.50
CA GLY A 307 9.95 15.77 -9.73
C GLY A 307 10.47 16.89 -10.60
N THR A 308 11.11 16.56 -11.71
CA THR A 308 11.60 17.53 -12.72
C THR A 308 10.42 18.27 -13.36
N GLY A 309 9.32 17.57 -13.68
CA GLY A 309 8.11 18.21 -14.21
C GLY A 309 7.51 19.23 -13.23
N ILE A 310 7.45 18.89 -11.94
CA ILE A 310 6.97 19.80 -10.89
C ILE A 310 7.91 21.01 -10.76
N LEU A 311 9.22 20.79 -10.74
CA LEU A 311 10.23 21.82 -10.60
C LEU A 311 10.18 22.82 -11.77
N ASN A 312 9.99 22.32 -12.98
CA ASN A 312 9.84 23.12 -14.19
C ASN A 312 8.47 23.82 -14.30
N GLY A 313 7.61 23.70 -13.28
CA GLY A 313 6.32 24.37 -13.24
C GLY A 313 5.30 23.80 -14.24
N ASN A 314 5.41 22.54 -14.63
CA ASN A 314 4.41 21.92 -15.49
C ASN A 314 3.10 21.72 -14.71
N ILE A 315 2.09 22.49 -15.08
CA ILE A 315 0.73 22.50 -14.53
C ILE A 315 -0.31 22.19 -15.61
N GLU A 316 0.02 21.39 -16.60
CA GLU A 316 -0.84 21.07 -17.71
C GLU A 316 -2.14 20.39 -17.23
N LEU A 317 -3.27 20.81 -17.79
CA LEU A 317 -4.57 20.21 -17.56
C LEU A 317 -4.72 18.95 -18.44
N ASN A 318 -4.14 17.85 -17.99
CA ASN A 318 -3.99 16.59 -18.75
C ASN A 318 -4.44 15.35 -17.95
N PRO A 319 -5.69 15.30 -17.46
CA PRO A 319 -6.15 14.16 -16.69
C PRO A 319 -6.03 12.85 -17.48
N TYR A 320 -5.65 11.76 -16.80
CA TYR A 320 -5.63 10.45 -17.45
C TYR A 320 -7.02 9.87 -17.60
N ILE A 321 -7.16 8.99 -18.59
CA ILE A 321 -8.30 8.12 -18.80
C ILE A 321 -7.78 6.76 -19.25
N GLN A 322 -8.32 5.70 -18.67
CA GLN A 322 -8.03 4.32 -19.03
C GLN A 322 -9.33 3.56 -19.28
N GLY A 323 -9.43 2.92 -20.43
CA GLY A 323 -10.64 2.20 -20.86
C GLY A 323 -11.74 3.10 -21.40
N SER A 324 -12.92 2.53 -21.62
CA SER A 324 -14.08 3.20 -22.23
C SER A 324 -15.38 2.84 -21.53
N GLY A 325 -16.41 3.66 -21.70
CA GLY A 325 -17.75 3.42 -21.15
C GLY A 325 -17.84 3.62 -19.63
N GLN A 326 -18.75 2.89 -18.99
CA GLN A 326 -19.00 3.01 -17.54
C GLN A 326 -17.89 2.43 -16.66
N SER A 327 -17.05 1.55 -17.20
CA SER A 327 -15.90 0.96 -16.51
C SER A 327 -14.61 1.76 -16.67
N ALA A 328 -14.64 2.88 -17.39
CA ALA A 328 -13.46 3.73 -17.56
C ALA A 328 -13.01 4.31 -16.21
N LYS A 329 -11.71 4.14 -15.92
CA LYS A 329 -11.04 4.78 -14.79
C LYS A 329 -10.48 6.11 -15.26
N ASP A 330 -10.72 7.19 -14.56
CA ASP A 330 -10.15 8.49 -14.90
C ASP A 330 -9.80 9.34 -13.67
N ALA A 331 -8.96 10.33 -13.90
CA ALA A 331 -8.53 11.27 -12.88
C ALA A 331 -9.65 12.21 -12.39
N CYS A 332 -10.75 12.31 -13.12
CA CYS A 332 -11.79 13.33 -12.88
C CYS A 332 -12.97 12.80 -12.06
N THR A 333 -13.22 11.48 -12.03
CA THR A 333 -14.40 10.88 -11.38
C THR A 333 -14.54 11.28 -9.91
N TYR A 334 -13.43 11.31 -9.17
CA TYR A 334 -13.41 11.70 -7.74
C TYR A 334 -12.54 12.94 -7.49
N CYS A 335 -12.34 13.77 -8.52
CA CYS A 335 -11.51 14.96 -8.39
C CYS A 335 -12.32 16.09 -7.70
N PRO A 336 -11.88 16.59 -6.53
CA PRO A 336 -12.58 17.66 -5.80
C PRO A 336 -12.55 18.98 -6.57
N TYR A 337 -11.64 19.11 -7.55
CA TYR A 337 -11.43 20.34 -8.31
C TYR A 337 -12.24 20.43 -9.61
N SER A 338 -13.14 19.49 -9.89
CA SER A 338 -13.92 19.45 -11.13
C SER A 338 -14.70 20.76 -11.39
N ARG A 339 -15.19 21.39 -10.33
CA ARG A 339 -15.92 22.68 -10.39
C ARG A 339 -15.02 23.90 -10.62
N VAL A 340 -13.74 23.79 -10.33
CA VAL A 340 -12.74 24.87 -10.43
C VAL A 340 -11.96 24.77 -11.73
N CYS A 341 -11.56 23.56 -12.15
CA CYS A 341 -10.72 23.37 -13.33
C CYS A 341 -11.46 23.57 -14.66
N GLY A 342 -12.79 23.41 -14.68
CA GLY A 342 -13.62 23.58 -15.86
C GLY A 342 -13.37 22.57 -16.99
N PHE A 343 -12.64 21.46 -16.71
CA PHE A 343 -12.37 20.43 -17.72
C PHE A 343 -13.66 19.78 -18.20
N ASP A 344 -13.93 19.89 -19.50
CA ASP A 344 -15.03 19.20 -20.15
C ASP A 344 -14.56 18.52 -21.43
N ARG A 345 -14.74 17.19 -21.49
CA ARG A 345 -14.37 16.35 -22.63
C ARG A 345 -15.06 16.72 -23.95
N LYS A 346 -16.18 17.45 -23.87
CA LYS A 346 -16.98 17.86 -25.03
C LYS A 346 -16.48 19.17 -25.65
N ILE A 347 -15.64 19.91 -24.94
CA ILE A 347 -15.13 21.20 -25.40
C ILE A 347 -13.83 20.96 -26.20
N PRO A 348 -13.75 21.43 -27.45
CA PRO A 348 -12.53 21.37 -28.25
C PRO A 348 -11.38 22.12 -27.55
N GLY A 349 -10.18 21.51 -27.53
CA GLY A 349 -9.01 22.08 -26.88
C GLY A 349 -8.63 21.43 -25.54
N PHE A 350 -9.58 20.81 -24.82
CA PHE A 350 -9.23 19.98 -23.67
C PHE A 350 -8.62 18.64 -24.15
N ARG A 351 -7.43 18.35 -23.64
CA ARG A 351 -6.72 17.10 -23.93
C ARG A 351 -6.84 16.14 -22.76
N LYS A 352 -7.06 14.87 -23.05
CA LYS A 352 -6.94 13.78 -22.09
C LYS A 352 -5.74 12.93 -22.50
N ARG A 353 -5.12 12.36 -21.49
CA ARG A 353 -4.07 11.37 -21.67
C ARG A 353 -4.70 9.98 -21.61
N GLU A 354 -4.84 9.35 -22.75
CA GLU A 354 -5.37 7.99 -22.85
C GLU A 354 -4.29 7.00 -22.45
N LEU A 355 -4.54 6.23 -21.39
CA LEU A 355 -3.65 5.18 -20.93
C LEU A 355 -4.11 3.86 -21.52
N GLU A 356 -3.21 3.17 -22.18
CA GLU A 356 -3.44 1.84 -22.71
C GLU A 356 -3.60 0.84 -21.56
N ALA A 357 -4.50 -0.14 -21.74
CA ALA A 357 -4.58 -1.29 -20.87
C ALA A 357 -3.47 -2.28 -21.28
N ILE A 358 -2.34 -2.23 -20.58
CA ILE A 358 -1.20 -3.13 -20.84
C ILE A 358 -1.24 -4.33 -19.88
N PRO A 359 -0.96 -5.55 -20.34
CA PRO A 359 -0.76 -6.71 -19.48
C PRO A 359 0.41 -6.52 -18.50
N GLU A 360 0.39 -7.20 -17.37
CA GLU A 360 1.42 -7.09 -16.34
C GLU A 360 2.83 -7.41 -16.87
N GLU A 361 2.96 -8.47 -17.67
CA GLU A 361 4.25 -8.86 -18.31
C GLU A 361 4.76 -7.78 -19.27
N GLU A 362 3.87 -7.19 -20.07
CA GLU A 362 4.21 -6.10 -20.99
C GLU A 362 4.62 -4.83 -20.22
N ALA A 363 3.97 -4.56 -19.09
CA ALA A 363 4.33 -3.41 -18.25
C ALA A 363 5.77 -3.52 -17.74
N LEU A 364 6.19 -4.71 -17.31
CA LEU A 364 7.55 -4.96 -16.86
C LEU A 364 8.58 -4.75 -17.99
N HIS A 365 8.30 -5.29 -19.18
CA HIS A 365 9.15 -5.09 -20.36
C HIS A 365 9.29 -3.62 -20.75
N LYS A 366 8.18 -2.87 -20.75
CA LYS A 366 8.21 -1.40 -21.00
C LYS A 366 9.04 -0.64 -19.96
N MET A 367 9.05 -1.08 -18.71
CA MET A 367 9.91 -0.51 -17.66
C MET A 367 11.40 -0.74 -17.96
N GLU A 368 11.76 -1.96 -18.39
CA GLU A 368 13.13 -2.29 -18.79
C GLU A 368 13.59 -1.46 -20.00
N GLU A 369 12.75 -1.33 -21.02
CA GLU A 369 13.05 -0.50 -22.19
C GLU A 369 13.27 0.96 -21.82
N ALA A 370 12.42 1.53 -20.94
CA ALA A 370 12.56 2.90 -20.48
C ALA A 370 13.88 3.12 -19.70
N LEU A 371 14.27 2.16 -18.86
CA LEU A 371 15.54 2.19 -18.13
C LEU A 371 16.74 2.16 -19.10
N ASN A 372 16.71 1.29 -20.12
CA ASN A 372 17.78 1.19 -21.10
C ASN A 372 17.92 2.46 -21.91
N SER A 373 16.81 3.02 -22.39
CA SER A 373 16.79 4.31 -23.14
C SER A 373 17.33 5.48 -22.31
N SER A 374 17.00 5.51 -21.00
CA SER A 374 17.51 6.55 -20.09
C SER A 374 19.04 6.44 -19.88
N ARG A 375 19.60 5.23 -19.86
CA ARG A 375 21.04 5.00 -19.72
C ARG A 375 21.82 5.39 -20.99
N GLU A 376 21.24 5.23 -22.17
CA GLU A 376 21.83 5.61 -23.45
C GLU A 376 21.81 7.13 -23.65
N GLY A 377 20.70 7.81 -23.32
CA GLY A 377 20.57 9.26 -23.39
C GLY A 377 21.47 10.05 -22.42
N GLY A 378 21.89 9.44 -21.32
CA GLY A 378 22.82 10.05 -20.35
C GLY A 378 24.30 9.92 -20.72
N ARG A 379 24.64 9.24 -21.83
CA ARG A 379 26.02 9.07 -22.33
C ARG A 379 26.39 9.98 -23.49
N SER A 380 25.44 10.74 -24.00
CA SER A 380 25.63 11.74 -25.04
C SER A 380 25.68 13.15 -24.45
#